data_7473b38af231ebed24502abb4376da83
#
_entry.id   7473b38af231ebed24502abb4376da83
#
_cell.length_a   1.000
_cell.length_b   1.000
_cell.length_c   1.000
_cell.angle_alpha   90.00
_cell.angle_beta   90.00
_cell.angle_gamma   90.00
#
_symmetry.space_group_name_H-M   'P 1'
#
loop_
_entity.id
_entity.type
_entity.pdbx_description
1 polymer ?
#
loop_
_entity_poly.entity_id
_entity_poly.type
_entity_poly.pdbx_seq_one_letter_code
_entity_poly.pdbx_strand_id
1 'polypeptide(L)'
;MASEDNFVITVRGRGGHAARPQMAVDPLVVAAEIILALQTIVARSVDPSDPAVVSCTDIRTDGARNAIPGEVVITGDTRSFDPAVQQLLERRMRELCAGIASAHGATVEVVYTHEFEPTVNDAAMTAA
;
A
#
# COMPACT_ATOMS: atom_id res chain seq x y z
N MET A 1 18.62 -2.19 -13.97
CA MET A 1 17.75 -3.21 -13.35
C MET A 1 16.69 -2.55 -12.50
N ALA A 2 15.50 -3.09 -12.53
CA ALA A 2 14.42 -2.53 -11.74
C ALA A 2 14.59 -2.83 -10.26
N SER A 3 14.13 -1.90 -9.44
CA SER A 3 13.91 -2.16 -8.03
C SER A 3 12.65 -3.00 -7.88
N GLU A 4 12.71 -4.02 -7.06
CA GLU A 4 11.55 -4.81 -6.68
C GLU A 4 11.39 -4.70 -5.18
N ASP A 5 10.31 -4.06 -4.76
CA ASP A 5 10.03 -3.88 -3.34
C ASP A 5 8.69 -4.54 -3.03
N ASN A 6 8.47 -4.83 -1.78
CA ASN A 6 7.15 -5.31 -1.38
C ASN A 6 6.64 -4.52 -0.19
N PHE A 7 5.34 -4.57 0.00
CA PHE A 7 4.71 -3.85 1.11
C PHE A 7 3.62 -4.68 1.76
N VAL A 8 3.44 -4.41 3.04
CA VAL A 8 2.33 -4.95 3.84
C VAL A 8 1.67 -3.77 4.53
N ILE A 9 0.39 -3.57 4.26
CA ILE A 9 -0.39 -2.49 4.87
C ILE A 9 -1.41 -3.14 5.79
N THR A 10 -1.33 -2.84 7.08
CA THR A 10 -2.28 -3.33 8.06
C THR A 10 -3.18 -2.19 8.48
N VAL A 11 -4.47 -2.34 8.23
CA VAL A 11 -5.49 -1.37 8.62
C VAL A 11 -6.23 -1.93 9.81
N ARG A 12 -6.28 -1.17 10.89
CA ARG A 12 -6.99 -1.56 12.11
C ARG A 12 -8.12 -0.59 12.38
N GLY A 13 -9.29 -1.15 12.62
CA GLY A 13 -10.47 -0.40 13.01
C GLY A 13 -11.08 -1.00 14.24
N ARG A 14 -12.40 -1.08 14.25
CA ARG A 14 -13.14 -1.73 15.32
C ARG A 14 -14.24 -2.56 14.68
N GLY A 15 -14.15 -3.88 14.82
CA GLY A 15 -15.12 -4.80 14.27
C GLY A 15 -16.46 -4.73 14.99
N GLY A 16 -17.45 -5.37 14.42
CA GLY A 16 -18.78 -5.41 14.99
C GLY A 16 -19.74 -6.21 14.14
N HIS A 17 -20.99 -6.24 14.57
CA HIS A 17 -22.04 -6.96 13.86
C HIS A 17 -22.36 -6.23 12.54
N ALA A 18 -22.47 -6.97 11.46
CA ALA A 18 -22.69 -6.39 10.14
C ALA A 18 -23.99 -5.59 10.03
N ALA A 19 -24.97 -5.87 10.88
CA ALA A 19 -26.22 -5.15 10.93
C ALA A 19 -26.14 -3.82 11.69
N ARG A 20 -25.03 -3.55 12.36
CA ARG A 20 -24.82 -2.33 13.15
C ARG A 20 -23.52 -1.64 12.77
N PRO A 21 -23.35 -1.23 11.52
CA PRO A 21 -22.09 -0.65 11.06
C PRO A 21 -21.75 0.68 11.76
N GLN A 22 -22.73 1.38 12.28
CA GLN A 22 -22.51 2.63 13.00
C GLN A 22 -21.77 2.43 14.32
N MET A 23 -21.73 1.19 14.83
CA MET A 23 -21.03 0.87 16.07
C MET A 23 -19.58 0.43 15.81
N ALA A 24 -19.19 0.36 14.56
CA ALA A 24 -17.87 -0.13 14.16
C ALA A 24 -17.07 0.98 13.47
N VAL A 25 -15.77 0.73 13.33
CA VAL A 25 -14.91 1.46 12.40
C VAL A 25 -14.42 0.42 11.42
N ASP A 26 -14.97 0.41 10.22
CA ASP A 26 -14.82 -0.69 9.29
C ASP A 26 -13.50 -0.59 8.50
N PRO A 27 -12.49 -1.38 8.85
CA PRO A 27 -11.22 -1.32 8.16
C PRO A 27 -11.28 -1.87 6.73
N LEU A 28 -12.32 -2.63 6.40
CA LEU A 28 -12.45 -3.16 5.05
C LEU A 28 -12.81 -2.06 4.05
N VAL A 29 -13.69 -1.14 4.45
CA VAL A 29 -14.00 0.03 3.62
C VAL A 29 -12.77 0.91 3.46
N VAL A 30 -12.04 1.13 4.55
CA VAL A 30 -10.79 1.90 4.54
C VAL A 30 -9.78 1.24 3.60
N ALA A 31 -9.60 -0.07 3.69
CA ALA A 31 -8.69 -0.82 2.84
C ALA A 31 -9.08 -0.72 1.36
N ALA A 32 -10.38 -0.76 1.06
CA ALA A 32 -10.86 -0.62 -0.31
C ALA A 32 -10.49 0.76 -0.89
N GLU A 33 -10.67 1.82 -0.10
CA GLU A 33 -10.28 3.16 -0.51
C GLU A 33 -8.77 3.27 -0.70
N ILE A 34 -8.00 2.67 0.18
CA ILE A 34 -6.54 2.65 0.06
C ILE A 34 -6.12 1.98 -1.24
N ILE A 35 -6.66 0.80 -1.54
CA ILE A 35 -6.31 0.09 -2.77
C ILE A 35 -6.57 0.95 -4.00
N LEU A 36 -7.72 1.61 -4.05
CA LEU A 36 -8.05 2.50 -5.17
C LEU A 36 -7.12 3.71 -5.22
N ALA A 37 -6.84 4.32 -4.07
CA ALA A 37 -5.99 5.50 -4.01
C ALA A 37 -4.55 5.19 -4.43
N LEU A 38 -4.03 4.00 -4.10
CA LEU A 38 -2.67 3.62 -4.47
C LEU A 38 -2.48 3.56 -5.99
N GLN A 39 -3.55 3.34 -6.75
CA GLN A 39 -3.48 3.35 -8.22
C GLN A 39 -3.16 4.75 -8.75
N THR A 40 -3.46 5.80 -7.97
CA THR A 40 -3.19 7.17 -8.40
C THR A 40 -1.71 7.53 -8.30
N ILE A 41 -0.91 6.77 -7.58
CA ILE A 41 0.51 7.09 -7.42
C ILE A 41 1.19 7.11 -8.79
N VAL A 42 1.08 6.03 -9.55
CA VAL A 42 1.67 5.96 -10.88
C VAL A 42 0.92 6.88 -11.85
N ALA A 43 -0.39 6.92 -11.76
CA ALA A 43 -1.21 7.67 -12.71
C ALA A 43 -1.08 9.19 -12.56
N ARG A 44 -0.76 9.69 -11.36
CA ARG A 44 -0.80 11.12 -11.09
C ARG A 44 0.43 11.71 -10.41
N SER A 45 1.31 10.87 -9.87
CA SER A 45 2.49 11.34 -9.13
C SER A 45 3.80 10.99 -9.78
N VAL A 46 3.82 10.05 -10.72
CA VAL A 46 5.04 9.62 -11.41
C VAL A 46 5.03 10.18 -12.82
N ASP A 47 6.17 10.69 -13.27
CA ASP A 47 6.30 11.15 -14.64
C ASP A 47 6.06 9.99 -15.60
N PRO A 48 5.21 10.16 -16.63
CA PRO A 48 4.93 9.07 -17.56
C PRO A 48 6.14 8.48 -18.26
N SER A 49 7.24 9.20 -18.31
CA SER A 49 8.47 8.68 -18.90
C SER A 49 9.26 7.77 -17.95
N ASP A 50 8.87 7.72 -16.67
CA ASP A 50 9.55 6.89 -15.68
C ASP A 50 8.74 5.61 -15.44
N PRO A 51 9.25 4.46 -15.84
CA PRO A 51 8.51 3.21 -15.60
C PRO A 51 8.36 2.92 -14.11
N ALA A 52 7.13 2.65 -13.68
CA ALA A 52 6.83 2.30 -12.30
C ALA A 52 5.55 1.48 -12.23
N VAL A 53 5.50 0.59 -11.25
CA VAL A 53 4.33 -0.28 -11.04
C VAL A 53 4.03 -0.33 -9.55
N VAL A 54 2.76 -0.21 -9.21
CA VAL A 54 2.25 -0.45 -7.86
C VAL A 54 1.09 -1.43 -8.00
N SER A 55 1.22 -2.61 -7.41
CA SER A 55 0.19 -3.65 -7.49
C SER A 55 -0.18 -4.14 -6.10
N CYS A 56 -1.46 -4.02 -5.75
CA CYS A 56 -1.99 -4.70 -4.57
C CYS A 56 -2.41 -6.10 -5.03
N THR A 57 -1.83 -7.13 -4.46
CA THR A 57 -1.98 -8.49 -4.98
C THR A 57 -2.76 -9.41 -4.04
N ASP A 58 -2.99 -9.00 -2.81
CA ASP A 58 -3.73 -9.81 -1.85
C ASP A 58 -4.36 -8.92 -0.80
N ILE A 59 -5.51 -9.33 -0.31
CA ILE A 59 -6.19 -8.68 0.80
C ILE A 59 -6.75 -9.76 1.71
N ARG A 60 -6.51 -9.63 3.03
CA ARG A 60 -6.98 -10.58 4.02
C ARG A 60 -7.67 -9.87 5.16
N THR A 61 -8.69 -10.50 5.69
CA THR A 61 -9.46 -9.94 6.78
C THR A 61 -9.81 -11.02 7.79
N ASP A 62 -10.08 -10.60 9.02
CA ASP A 62 -10.59 -11.49 10.05
C ASP A 62 -12.11 -11.41 10.17
N GLY A 63 -12.77 -10.85 9.17
CA GLY A 63 -14.23 -10.74 9.16
C GLY A 63 -14.94 -11.99 8.71
N ALA A 64 -16.26 -11.95 8.77
CA ALA A 64 -17.13 -12.99 8.30
C ALA A 64 -18.36 -12.33 7.67
N ARG A 65 -19.22 -13.14 7.04
CA ARG A 65 -20.40 -12.62 6.37
C ARG A 65 -21.26 -11.71 7.26
N ASN A 66 -21.33 -12.04 8.54
CA ASN A 66 -22.15 -11.29 9.50
C ASN A 66 -21.33 -10.48 10.51
N ALA A 67 -20.03 -10.35 10.29
CA ALA A 67 -19.15 -9.68 11.22
C ALA A 67 -18.16 -8.79 10.46
N ILE A 68 -18.20 -7.48 10.78
CA ILE A 68 -17.23 -6.51 10.26
C ILE A 68 -15.88 -6.82 10.89
N PRO A 69 -14.79 -6.88 10.10
CA PRO A 69 -13.48 -7.21 10.64
C PRO A 69 -12.94 -6.11 11.56
N GLY A 70 -11.99 -6.47 12.40
CA GLY A 70 -11.21 -5.51 13.18
C GLY A 70 -9.93 -5.13 12.48
N GLU A 71 -9.46 -5.97 11.56
CA GLU A 71 -8.19 -5.79 10.89
C GLU A 71 -8.25 -6.26 9.44
N VAL A 72 -7.58 -5.53 8.56
CA VAL A 72 -7.42 -5.90 7.15
C VAL A 72 -5.96 -5.75 6.78
N VAL A 73 -5.41 -6.74 6.09
CA VAL A 73 -4.01 -6.71 5.63
C VAL A 73 -3.99 -6.73 4.12
N ILE A 74 -3.34 -5.73 3.53
CA ILE A 74 -3.13 -5.63 2.08
C ILE A 74 -1.66 -5.89 1.82
N THR A 75 -1.36 -6.75 0.86
CA THR A 75 0.03 -6.98 0.44
C THR A 75 0.18 -6.72 -1.03
N GLY A 76 1.39 -6.37 -1.44
CA GLY A 76 1.66 -6.13 -2.84
C GLY A 76 3.11 -5.85 -3.14
N ASP A 77 3.33 -5.41 -4.35
CA ASP A 77 4.63 -5.21 -4.95
C ASP A 77 4.73 -3.85 -5.58
N THR A 78 5.94 -3.28 -5.59
CA THR A 78 6.23 -2.09 -6.39
C THR A 78 7.48 -2.34 -7.21
N ARG A 79 7.56 -1.70 -8.36
CA ARG A 79 8.73 -1.76 -9.23
C ARG A 79 9.04 -0.39 -9.78
N SER A 80 10.33 -0.10 -9.89
CA SER A 80 10.81 1.17 -10.43
C SER A 80 12.23 0.99 -10.94
N PHE A 81 12.70 1.97 -11.74
CA PHE A 81 14.05 1.92 -12.33
C PHE A 81 14.93 3.06 -11.86
N ASP A 82 14.37 4.00 -11.11
CA ASP A 82 15.05 5.20 -10.66
C ASP A 82 14.92 5.31 -9.14
N PRO A 83 16.00 5.52 -8.39
CA PRO A 83 15.92 5.63 -6.93
C PRO A 83 14.99 6.74 -6.45
N ALA A 84 14.89 7.84 -7.18
CA ALA A 84 13.99 8.92 -6.81
C ALA A 84 12.52 8.49 -6.95
N VAL A 85 12.21 7.70 -7.97
CA VAL A 85 10.88 7.14 -8.17
C VAL A 85 10.57 6.12 -7.08
N GLN A 86 11.53 5.26 -6.74
CA GLN A 86 11.37 4.31 -5.66
C GLN A 86 10.97 5.01 -4.35
N GLN A 87 11.66 6.08 -4.01
CA GLN A 87 11.36 6.84 -2.81
C GLN A 87 10.00 7.53 -2.91
N LEU A 88 9.64 8.02 -4.07
CA LEU A 88 8.35 8.63 -4.30
C LEU A 88 7.21 7.64 -4.08
N LEU A 89 7.34 6.42 -4.59
CA LEU A 89 6.32 5.38 -4.41
C LEU A 89 6.07 5.10 -2.93
N GLU A 90 7.13 4.92 -2.16
CA GLU A 90 7.01 4.66 -0.74
C GLU A 90 6.40 5.85 0.00
N ARG A 91 6.87 7.06 -0.26
CA ARG A 91 6.37 8.25 0.41
C ARG A 91 4.90 8.47 0.13
N ARG A 92 4.49 8.37 -1.12
CA ARG A 92 3.09 8.58 -1.47
C ARG A 92 2.19 7.49 -0.88
N MET A 93 2.67 6.24 -0.85
CA MET A 93 1.93 5.16 -0.23
C MET A 93 1.65 5.45 1.24
N ARG A 94 2.70 5.87 1.98
CA ARG A 94 2.54 6.19 3.39
C ARG A 94 1.59 7.38 3.61
N GLU A 95 1.70 8.41 2.77
CA GLU A 95 0.84 9.59 2.87
C GLU A 95 -0.63 9.24 2.62
N LEU A 96 -0.89 8.48 1.57
CA LEU A 96 -2.26 8.10 1.22
C LEU A 96 -2.87 7.20 2.29
N CYS A 97 -2.12 6.20 2.75
CA CYS A 97 -2.60 5.30 3.79
C CYS A 97 -2.94 6.06 5.08
N ALA A 98 -2.04 6.93 5.52
CA ALA A 98 -2.24 7.68 6.75
C ALA A 98 -3.45 8.63 6.64
N GLY A 99 -3.57 9.33 5.51
CA GLY A 99 -4.67 10.28 5.32
C GLY A 99 -6.03 9.60 5.26
N ILE A 100 -6.13 8.49 4.54
CA ILE A 100 -7.39 7.76 4.40
C ILE A 100 -7.78 7.13 5.73
N ALA A 101 -6.85 6.47 6.42
CA ALA A 101 -7.13 5.87 7.71
C ALA A 101 -7.60 6.93 8.71
N SER A 102 -6.91 8.06 8.76
CA SER A 102 -7.27 9.16 9.66
C SER A 102 -8.67 9.68 9.37
N ALA A 103 -9.05 9.78 8.10
CA ALA A 103 -10.37 10.27 7.72
C ALA A 103 -11.50 9.40 8.26
N HIS A 104 -11.23 8.11 8.50
CA HIS A 104 -12.23 7.17 9.00
C HIS A 104 -12.08 6.85 10.49
N GLY A 105 -11.11 7.43 11.15
CA GLY A 105 -10.84 7.09 12.55
C GLY A 105 -10.19 5.72 12.73
N ALA A 106 -9.59 5.18 11.67
CA ALA A 106 -8.84 3.93 11.72
C ALA A 106 -7.35 4.23 11.87
N THR A 107 -6.56 3.19 12.15
CA THR A 107 -5.10 3.28 12.18
C THR A 107 -4.52 2.42 11.08
N VAL A 108 -3.32 2.75 10.65
CA VAL A 108 -2.66 1.99 9.58
C VAL A 108 -1.18 1.88 9.88
N GLU A 109 -0.63 0.72 9.51
CA GLU A 109 0.80 0.49 9.59
C GLU A 109 1.26 0.04 8.21
N VAL A 110 2.31 0.65 7.69
CA VAL A 110 2.89 0.29 6.39
C VAL A 110 4.30 -0.21 6.62
N VAL A 111 4.53 -1.46 6.23
CA VAL A 111 5.88 -2.05 6.23
C VAL A 111 6.29 -2.14 4.77
N TYR A 112 7.30 -1.39 4.40
CA TYR A 112 7.78 -1.31 3.02
C TYR A 112 9.20 -1.87 3.00
N THR A 113 9.40 -2.95 2.25
CA THR A 113 10.68 -3.66 2.23
C THR A 113 11.31 -3.53 0.85
N HIS A 114 12.53 -3.01 0.85
CA HIS A 114 13.31 -2.88 -0.37
C HIS A 114 14.06 -4.20 -0.60
N GLU A 115 13.56 -5.00 -1.52
CA GLU A 115 14.16 -6.29 -1.83
C GLU A 115 15.38 -6.10 -2.75
N PHE A 116 15.22 -5.29 -3.77
CA PHE A 116 16.28 -4.97 -4.71
C PHE A 116 16.23 -3.50 -5.02
N GLU A 117 17.38 -2.85 -5.05
CA GLU A 117 17.47 -1.45 -5.39
C GLU A 117 17.80 -1.26 -6.86
N PRO A 118 17.39 -0.14 -7.48
CA PRO A 118 17.76 0.14 -8.86
C PRO A 118 19.26 0.18 -9.01
N THR A 119 19.75 -0.42 -10.08
CA THR A 119 21.18 -0.38 -10.39
C THR A 119 21.48 0.87 -11.17
N VAL A 120 22.20 1.82 -10.52
CA VAL A 120 22.52 3.05 -11.18
C VAL A 120 23.88 3.04 -11.74
N ASN A 121 24.74 2.23 -11.22
CA ASN A 121 26.02 2.22 -11.75
C ASN A 121 26.36 0.91 -12.09
N ASP A 122 26.19 0.56 -13.11
CA ASP A 122 26.33 -0.62 -13.39
C ASP A 122 27.61 -1.08 -13.65
N ALA A 123 28.56 -0.42 -13.97
CA ALA A 123 29.84 -0.96 -14.24
C ALA A 123 30.43 -1.62 -13.03
N ALA A 124 30.36 -0.97 -11.92
CA ALA A 124 30.92 -1.58 -10.72
C ALA A 124 29.98 -2.52 -10.08
N MET A 125 28.71 -2.23 -10.14
CA MET A 125 27.79 -3.01 -9.39
C MET A 125 27.31 -4.22 -10.11
N THR A 126 27.31 -4.15 -11.37
CA THR A 126 26.84 -5.23 -12.07
C THR A 126 27.81 -6.29 -12.13
N ALA A 127 28.97 -6.02 -11.89
CA ALA A 127 29.91 -7.09 -11.72
C ALA A 127 29.42 -8.01 -10.64
N ALA A 128 28.55 -7.56 -9.87
CA ALA A 128 28.00 -8.41 -8.84
C ALA A 128 26.89 -9.26 -9.37
#